data_aca0b79e7cc79a6c88dc7fe232865de7
#
_entry.id   aca0b79e7cc79a6c88dc7fe232865de7
#
_cell.length_a   1.000
_cell.length_b   1.000
_cell.length_c   1.000
_cell.angle_alpha   90.00
_cell.angle_beta   90.00
_cell.angle_gamma   90.00
#
_symmetry.space_group_name_H-M   'P 1'
#
loop_
_entity.id
_entity.type
_entity.pdbx_description
1 polymer ?
#
loop_
_entity_poly.entity_id
_entity_poly.type
_entity_poly.pdbx_seq_one_letter_code
_entity_poly.pdbx_strand_id
1 'polypeptide(L)'
;MAMFSFTANAQMERTTYQTFEVDSVRVINLDIKGEYEIKTWAGSNLLVETNVQIWDASKEILNFLIKEGRYDLTTDSTADPHPKDIRIYTKYTERKPVKKKDGGKCLEIATTRIFIPDTFMVSEDKKRLTRKNP
;
A
#
# COMPACT_ATOMS: atom_id res chain seq x y z
N MET A 1 -33.32 -12.51 -29.39
CA MET A 1 -32.81 -11.70 -28.32
C MET A 1 -31.28 -11.58 -28.37
N ALA A 2 -30.80 -10.40 -28.25
CA ALA A 2 -29.37 -10.20 -28.32
C ALA A 2 -28.70 -10.51 -26.97
N MET A 3 -27.66 -11.28 -27.00
CA MET A 3 -26.86 -11.54 -25.84
C MET A 3 -25.60 -10.68 -25.92
N PHE A 4 -25.34 -9.98 -24.86
CA PHE A 4 -24.18 -9.12 -24.80
C PHE A 4 -23.10 -9.79 -23.97
N SER A 5 -21.98 -9.94 -24.55
CA SER A 5 -20.79 -10.44 -23.90
C SER A 5 -19.94 -9.26 -23.46
N PHE A 6 -19.84 -9.02 -22.19
CA PHE A 6 -19.01 -7.94 -21.67
C PHE A 6 -17.74 -8.55 -21.13
N THR A 7 -16.92 -9.00 -22.03
CA THR A 7 -15.72 -9.69 -21.59
C THR A 7 -14.50 -8.80 -21.60
N ALA A 8 -14.53 -7.81 -22.46
CA ALA A 8 -13.43 -6.90 -22.58
C ALA A 8 -13.37 -6.06 -21.35
N ASN A 9 -12.47 -5.66 -20.72
CA ASN A 9 -12.41 -4.70 -19.63
C ASN A 9 -12.89 -5.24 -18.29
N ALA A 10 -12.84 -6.55 -18.10
CA ALA A 10 -13.12 -7.07 -16.78
C ALA A 10 -12.07 -6.51 -15.82
N GLN A 11 -12.52 -5.72 -14.87
CA GLN A 11 -11.71 -5.20 -13.82
C GLN A 11 -11.56 -6.25 -12.75
N MET A 12 -10.33 -6.48 -12.32
CA MET A 12 -10.04 -7.26 -11.13
C MET A 12 -9.67 -6.30 -10.02
N GLU A 13 -10.19 -6.54 -8.83
CA GLU A 13 -9.95 -5.69 -7.67
C GLU A 13 -9.61 -6.53 -6.47
N ARG A 14 -8.66 -6.05 -5.68
CA ARG A 14 -8.26 -6.71 -4.46
C ARG A 14 -7.80 -5.67 -3.45
N THR A 15 -8.19 -5.85 -2.20
CA THR A 15 -7.70 -5.02 -1.11
C THR A 15 -6.78 -5.87 -0.24
N THR A 16 -5.60 -5.34 0.07
CA THR A 16 -4.63 -5.99 0.91
C THR A 16 -4.34 -5.13 2.14
N TYR A 17 -3.88 -5.78 3.20
CA TYR A 17 -3.60 -5.12 4.47
C TYR A 17 -2.23 -5.52 4.96
N GLN A 18 -1.49 -4.54 5.50
CA GLN A 18 -0.22 -4.76 6.17
C GLN A 18 -0.27 -4.05 7.51
N THR A 19 0.32 -4.64 8.53
CA THR A 19 0.43 -4.00 9.84
C THR A 19 1.88 -3.84 10.21
N PHE A 20 2.20 -2.72 10.84
CA PHE A 20 3.53 -2.42 11.35
C PHE A 20 3.41 -2.10 12.84
N GLU A 21 4.19 -2.78 13.65
CA GLU A 21 4.22 -2.50 15.09
C GLU A 21 4.97 -1.21 15.33
N VAL A 22 4.36 -0.30 16.10
CA VAL A 22 4.92 1.01 16.34
C VAL A 22 4.96 1.36 17.82
N ASP A 23 4.91 0.37 18.70
CA ASP A 23 4.84 0.58 20.14
C ASP A 23 5.97 1.44 20.69
N SER A 24 7.20 1.18 20.25
CA SER A 24 8.38 1.93 20.71
C SER A 24 8.69 3.14 19.86
N VAL A 25 7.97 3.31 18.74
CA VAL A 25 8.32 4.30 17.75
C VAL A 25 7.80 5.68 18.12
N ARG A 26 8.65 6.69 17.97
CA ARG A 26 8.29 8.08 18.23
C ARG A 26 8.09 8.84 16.93
N VAL A 27 8.86 8.51 15.90
CA VAL A 27 8.80 9.18 14.61
C VAL A 27 8.71 8.14 13.51
N ILE A 28 7.74 8.32 12.64
CA ILE A 28 7.58 7.50 11.44
C ILE A 28 7.75 8.43 10.25
N ASN A 29 8.71 8.12 9.40
CA ASN A 29 8.93 8.85 8.15
C ASN A 29 8.32 8.05 7.03
N LEU A 30 7.44 8.67 6.26
CA LEU A 30 6.76 8.03 5.13
C LEU A 30 7.45 8.46 3.83
N ASP A 31 7.94 7.50 3.08
CA ASP A 31 8.56 7.73 1.78
C ASP A 31 7.84 6.86 0.76
N ILE A 32 6.61 7.25 0.46
CA ILE A 32 5.70 6.46 -0.34
C ILE A 32 5.56 7.11 -1.70
N LYS A 33 5.78 6.32 -2.74
CA LYS A 33 5.59 6.77 -4.11
C LYS A 33 4.10 6.78 -4.43
N GLY A 34 3.62 7.91 -4.94
CA GLY A 34 2.22 8.08 -5.27
C GLY A 34 1.43 8.72 -4.13
N GLU A 35 0.14 8.87 -4.36
CA GLU A 35 -0.73 9.49 -3.38
C GLU A 35 -1.22 8.49 -2.34
N TYR A 36 -1.44 8.97 -1.13
CA TYR A 36 -1.99 8.18 -0.06
C TYR A 36 -2.80 9.06 0.88
N GLU A 37 -3.73 8.45 1.58
CA GLU A 37 -4.49 9.11 2.64
C GLU A 37 -4.01 8.63 3.98
N ILE A 38 -4.06 9.51 4.97
CA ILE A 38 -3.75 9.16 6.35
C ILE A 38 -5.01 9.38 7.18
N LYS A 39 -5.37 8.37 7.96
CA LYS A 39 -6.50 8.44 8.88
C LYS A 39 -6.04 7.98 10.25
N THR A 40 -6.63 8.53 11.28
CA THR A 40 -6.36 8.07 12.64
C THR A 40 -7.35 6.97 13.00
N TRP A 41 -6.92 6.09 13.89
CA TRP A 41 -7.78 5.04 14.41
C TRP A 41 -7.38 4.67 15.83
N ALA A 42 -8.23 3.89 16.48
CA ALA A 42 -8.01 3.50 17.88
C ALA A 42 -7.06 2.32 18.05
N GLY A 43 -6.56 1.74 16.97
CA GLY A 43 -5.62 0.62 17.05
C GLY A 43 -4.26 1.03 17.56
N SER A 44 -3.44 0.07 17.94
CA SER A 44 -2.09 0.30 18.44
C SER A 44 -1.02 0.17 17.37
N ASN A 45 -1.33 -0.45 16.24
CA ASN A 45 -0.41 -0.63 15.14
C ASN A 45 -0.72 0.35 14.02
N LEU A 46 0.25 0.57 13.15
CA LEU A 46 0.01 1.25 11.90
C LEU A 46 -0.55 0.23 10.91
N LEU A 47 -1.68 0.53 10.30
CA LEU A 47 -2.33 -0.35 9.33
C LEU A 47 -2.29 0.29 7.96
N VAL A 48 -1.82 -0.45 6.98
CA VAL A 48 -1.81 -0.01 5.58
C VAL A 48 -2.84 -0.81 4.80
N GLU A 49 -3.76 -0.11 4.17
CA GLU A 49 -4.75 -0.71 3.30
C GLU A 49 -4.42 -0.31 1.87
N THR A 50 -4.25 -1.28 1.00
CA THR A 50 -3.98 -1.03 -0.42
C THR A 50 -5.07 -1.65 -1.25
N ASN A 51 -5.76 -0.82 -2.03
CA ASN A 51 -6.74 -1.29 -2.99
C ASN A 51 -6.09 -1.30 -4.37
N VAL A 52 -6.07 -2.48 -4.99
CA VAL A 52 -5.47 -2.68 -6.29
C VAL A 52 -6.57 -2.97 -7.30
N GLN A 53 -6.58 -2.23 -8.38
CA GLN A 53 -7.46 -2.45 -9.52
C GLN A 53 -6.58 -2.67 -10.73
N ILE A 54 -6.89 -3.72 -11.50
CA ILE A 54 -6.16 -4.01 -12.72
C ILE A 54 -7.15 -4.44 -13.80
N TRP A 55 -6.92 -3.97 -15.01
CA TRP A 55 -7.77 -4.29 -16.17
C TRP A 55 -7.01 -5.18 -17.12
N ASP A 56 -7.75 -6.06 -17.79
CA ASP A 56 -7.21 -6.97 -18.81
C ASP A 56 -6.18 -7.96 -18.29
N ALA A 57 -6.24 -8.29 -17.01
CA ALA A 57 -5.41 -9.30 -16.39
C ALA A 57 -6.30 -10.35 -15.74
N SER A 58 -5.80 -11.57 -15.65
CA SER A 58 -6.54 -12.64 -15.01
C SER A 58 -6.45 -12.54 -13.49
N LYS A 59 -7.37 -13.24 -12.82
CA LYS A 59 -7.34 -13.34 -11.36
C LYS A 59 -6.01 -13.94 -10.88
N GLU A 60 -5.50 -14.91 -11.61
CA GLU A 60 -4.24 -15.58 -11.27
C GLU A 60 -3.07 -14.62 -11.34
N ILE A 61 -3.07 -13.74 -12.35
CA ILE A 61 -2.02 -12.74 -12.47
C ILE A 61 -2.09 -11.77 -11.30
N LEU A 62 -3.28 -11.27 -10.97
CA LEU A 62 -3.43 -10.36 -9.84
C LEU A 62 -2.97 -11.01 -8.53
N ASN A 63 -3.39 -12.25 -8.29
CA ASN A 63 -2.97 -12.97 -7.10
C ASN A 63 -1.45 -13.14 -7.03
N PHE A 64 -0.82 -13.41 -8.16
CA PHE A 64 0.62 -13.53 -8.24
C PHE A 64 1.31 -12.20 -7.90
N LEU A 65 0.85 -11.11 -8.48
CA LEU A 65 1.43 -9.79 -8.23
C LEU A 65 1.33 -9.41 -6.74
N ILE A 66 0.19 -9.69 -6.13
CA ILE A 66 -0.01 -9.42 -4.71
C ILE A 66 0.92 -10.30 -3.86
N LYS A 67 1.01 -11.58 -4.18
CA LYS A 67 1.86 -12.51 -3.44
C LYS A 67 3.33 -12.11 -3.52
N GLU A 68 3.77 -11.56 -4.64
CA GLU A 68 5.14 -11.10 -4.83
C GLU A 68 5.42 -9.77 -4.11
N GLY A 69 4.42 -9.18 -3.49
CA GLY A 69 4.58 -7.93 -2.76
C GLY A 69 4.70 -6.69 -3.64
N ARG A 70 4.20 -6.76 -4.86
CA ARG A 70 4.33 -5.67 -5.84
C ARG A 70 3.83 -4.33 -5.32
N TYR A 71 2.80 -4.35 -4.49
CA TYR A 71 2.15 -3.13 -3.99
C TYR A 71 2.46 -2.84 -2.53
N ASP A 72 3.39 -3.59 -1.95
CA ASP A 72 3.66 -3.50 -0.53
C ASP A 72 4.50 -2.30 -0.15
N LEU A 73 4.28 -1.84 1.07
CA LEU A 73 5.21 -0.96 1.76
C LEU A 73 6.12 -1.83 2.60
N THR A 74 7.26 -1.29 2.96
CA THR A 74 8.20 -1.99 3.83
C THR A 74 8.86 -0.99 4.77
N THR A 75 9.58 -1.48 5.73
CA THR A 75 10.29 -0.65 6.70
C THR A 75 11.75 -1.04 6.75
N ASP A 76 12.56 -0.13 7.27
CA ASP A 76 14.00 -0.37 7.41
C ASP A 76 14.24 -1.61 8.26
N SER A 77 15.14 -2.45 7.81
CA SER A 77 15.65 -3.52 8.63
C SER A 77 16.60 -2.93 9.68
N THR A 78 16.31 -3.17 10.95
CA THR A 78 17.16 -2.68 12.02
C THR A 78 17.45 -3.80 13.00
N ALA A 79 18.63 -3.78 13.58
CA ALA A 79 19.02 -4.72 14.63
C ALA A 79 18.37 -4.36 15.96
N ASP A 80 17.84 -3.15 16.08
CA ASP A 80 17.19 -2.70 17.32
C ASP A 80 15.77 -3.28 17.40
N PRO A 81 15.45 -4.08 18.42
CA PRO A 81 14.10 -4.61 18.57
C PRO A 81 13.07 -3.55 18.98
N HIS A 82 13.52 -2.38 19.44
CA HIS A 82 12.64 -1.30 19.88
C HIS A 82 13.07 0.03 19.26
N PRO A 83 12.97 0.16 17.92
CA PRO A 83 13.43 1.37 17.24
C PRO A 83 12.57 2.57 17.64
N LYS A 84 13.22 3.74 17.76
CA LYS A 84 12.53 5.00 18.06
C LYS A 84 12.06 5.70 16.77
N ASP A 85 12.83 5.56 15.72
CA ASP A 85 12.52 6.16 14.43
C ASP A 85 12.47 5.04 13.39
N ILE A 86 11.46 5.06 12.57
CA ILE A 86 11.38 4.12 11.44
C ILE A 86 11.03 4.89 10.17
N ARG A 87 11.34 4.27 9.07
CA ARG A 87 10.98 4.75 7.75
C ARG A 87 10.11 3.68 7.10
N ILE A 88 8.94 4.07 6.62
CA ILE A 88 8.06 3.19 5.86
C ILE A 88 8.09 3.69 4.43
N TYR A 89 8.40 2.81 3.50
CA TYR A 89 8.61 3.21 2.11
C TYR A 89 8.08 2.16 1.14
N THR A 90 7.92 2.59 -0.09
CA THR A 90 7.46 1.74 -1.18
C THR A 90 8.51 0.67 -1.48
N LYS A 91 8.12 -0.59 -1.42
CA LYS A 91 9.05 -1.71 -1.61
C LYS A 91 9.62 -1.73 -3.03
N TYR A 92 8.77 -1.55 -4.02
CA TYR A 92 9.19 -1.52 -5.42
C TYR A 92 8.81 -0.19 -6.04
N THR A 93 9.78 0.71 -6.16
CA THR A 93 9.55 2.05 -6.73
C THR A 93 9.41 2.01 -8.25
N GLU A 94 10.03 1.02 -8.88
CA GLU A 94 9.92 0.85 -10.32
C GLU A 94 9.23 -0.49 -10.60
N ARG A 95 7.94 -0.41 -10.93
CA ARG A 95 7.16 -1.57 -11.27
C ARG A 95 7.19 -1.76 -12.77
N LYS A 96 7.63 -2.95 -13.20
CA LYS A 96 7.57 -3.27 -14.62
C LYS A 96 6.12 -3.40 -15.04
N PRO A 97 5.72 -2.85 -16.19
CA PRO A 97 4.34 -2.97 -16.63
C PRO A 97 3.91 -4.44 -16.79
N VAL A 98 2.66 -4.70 -16.45
CA VAL A 98 2.06 -6.01 -16.67
C VAL A 98 1.57 -6.04 -18.10
N LYS A 99 2.08 -6.97 -18.91
CA LYS A 99 1.77 -7.02 -20.32
C LYS A 99 0.53 -7.86 -20.60
N LYS A 100 -0.26 -7.39 -21.54
CA LYS A 100 -1.38 -8.16 -22.08
C LYS A 100 -0.87 -9.13 -23.14
N LYS A 101 -1.74 -10.05 -23.53
CA LYS A 101 -1.41 -11.02 -24.59
C LYS A 101 -1.04 -10.35 -25.92
N ASP A 102 -1.63 -9.20 -26.21
CA ASP A 102 -1.36 -8.47 -27.45
C ASP A 102 -0.10 -7.59 -27.39
N GLY A 103 0.61 -7.63 -26.26
CA GLY A 103 1.82 -6.83 -26.07
C GLY A 103 1.58 -5.47 -25.45
N GLY A 104 0.33 -5.06 -25.25
CA GLY A 104 0.01 -3.82 -24.57
C GLY A 104 0.17 -3.95 -23.07
N LYS A 105 -0.01 -2.83 -22.36
CA LYS A 105 0.09 -2.79 -20.91
C LYS A 105 -1.29 -2.87 -20.29
N CYS A 106 -1.40 -3.59 -19.19
CA CYS A 106 -2.60 -3.55 -18.37
C CYS A 106 -2.66 -2.22 -17.64
N LEU A 107 -3.85 -1.64 -17.56
CA LEU A 107 -4.06 -0.49 -16.69
C LEU A 107 -4.10 -0.97 -15.25
N GLU A 108 -3.39 -0.27 -14.39
CA GLU A 108 -3.15 -0.70 -13.03
C GLU A 108 -3.26 0.52 -12.11
N ILE A 109 -4.12 0.46 -11.10
CA ILE A 109 -4.30 1.54 -10.14
C ILE A 109 -4.20 0.96 -8.73
N ALA A 110 -3.30 1.49 -7.94
CA ALA A 110 -3.17 1.12 -6.53
C ALA A 110 -3.39 2.36 -5.66
N THR A 111 -4.30 2.26 -4.72
CA THR A 111 -4.66 3.35 -3.82
C THR A 111 -4.34 2.93 -2.39
N THR A 112 -3.63 3.78 -1.67
CA THR A 112 -3.13 3.47 -0.34
C THR A 112 -3.80 4.33 0.72
N ARG A 113 -4.23 3.70 1.80
CA ARG A 113 -4.68 4.37 3.02
C ARG A 113 -3.84 3.89 4.18
N ILE A 114 -3.43 4.84 5.01
CA ILE A 114 -2.63 4.54 6.18
C ILE A 114 -3.43 4.92 7.42
N PHE A 115 -3.68 3.93 8.27
CA PHE A 115 -4.37 4.15 9.54
C PHE A 115 -3.32 4.19 10.63
N ILE A 116 -3.18 5.35 11.26
CA ILE A 116 -2.18 5.60 12.29
C ILE A 116 -2.86 5.66 13.65
N PRO A 117 -2.27 5.09 14.71
CA PRO A 117 -2.84 5.25 16.04
C PRO A 117 -3.07 6.72 16.36
N ASP A 118 -4.16 7.02 17.03
CA ASP A 118 -4.54 8.39 17.35
C ASP A 118 -3.59 9.08 18.34
N THR A 119 -2.60 8.34 18.84
CA THR A 119 -1.51 8.89 19.65
C THR A 119 -0.43 9.59 18.84
N PHE A 120 -0.54 9.59 17.53
CA PHE A 120 0.42 10.26 16.63
C PHE A 120 -0.18 11.51 16.03
N MET A 121 0.70 12.48 15.74
CA MET A 121 0.35 13.67 14.96
C MET A 121 0.90 13.52 13.55
N VAL A 122 0.17 14.09 12.59
CA VAL A 122 0.56 14.07 11.17
C VAL A 122 1.11 15.44 10.80
N SER A 123 2.26 15.48 10.14
CA SER A 123 2.83 16.72 9.64
C SER A 123 1.98 17.29 8.50
N GLU A 124 2.18 18.60 8.20
CA GLU A 124 1.42 19.25 7.13
C GLU A 124 1.65 18.60 5.77
N ASP A 125 2.88 18.18 5.52
CA ASP A 125 3.23 17.52 4.25
C ASP A 125 2.83 16.04 4.22
N LYS A 126 2.27 15.51 5.31
CA LYS A 126 1.82 14.13 5.45
C LYS A 126 2.93 13.10 5.28
N LYS A 127 4.18 13.50 5.46
CA LYS A 127 5.32 12.61 5.32
C LYS A 127 5.95 12.21 6.64
N ARG A 128 5.50 12.77 7.74
CA ARG A 128 6.06 12.49 9.04
C ARG A 128 4.98 12.36 10.09
N LEU A 129 5.06 11.30 10.87
CA LEU A 129 4.14 11.04 11.96
C LEU A 129 4.95 11.07 13.25
N THR A 130 4.49 11.83 14.24
CA THR A 130 5.21 12.01 15.49
C THR A 130 4.28 11.69 16.66
N ARG A 131 4.77 10.90 17.61
CA ARG A 131 3.98 10.55 18.80
C ARG A 131 3.73 11.80 19.62
N LYS A 132 2.49 12.01 20.01
CA LYS A 132 2.05 13.22 20.72
C LYS A 132 2.70 13.40 22.07
N ASN A 133 2.78 12.33 22.82
CA ASN A 133 3.36 12.38 24.15
C ASN A 133 4.37 11.27 24.31
N PRO A 134 5.59 11.63 24.66
CA PRO A 134 6.60 10.62 24.95
C PRO A 134 6.27 9.83 26.20
#